data_0d5642cba9e688baf34cceab7165aa25
#
_entry.id   0d5642cba9e688baf34cceab7165aa25
#
_cell.length_a   1.000
_cell.length_b   1.000
_cell.length_c   1.000
_cell.angle_alpha   90.00
_cell.angle_beta   90.00
_cell.angle_gamma   90.00
#
_symmetry.space_group_name_H-M   'P 1'
#
loop_
_entity.id
_entity.type
_entity.pdbx_description
1 polymer ?
#
loop_
_entity_poly.entity_id
_entity_poly.type
_entity_poly.pdbx_seq_one_letter_code
_entity_poly.pdbx_strand_id
1 'polypeptide(L)'
;MTRAKAFCPGHITGFFEIHRTDDALSTGSRGAGLCLTLGATSRVTMLDSTKQKVTVTINEEPQNAEVTKAALKRLLGKDKVDVKVITTLDLPVSQGFGMSAAGSLSASLALAELLGVDKQKAFESAHIAEVKCGTGLGDVSAIHRGGITIRKTAGLPPIGEVLRIDGEPELALGVVGRKMLTKSVLQDARKSKAINDFGGSCVDRILRRRSLEELMSLSQSFAADSGLASDEILGIIDECSNSGMASMTMLGNSVFAMGDIQKISKTLRKHGPTWRCRVDCAGPRVL
;
A
#
# COMPACT_ATOMS: atom_id res chain seq x y z
N MET A 1 12.42 20.95 21.08
CA MET A 1 11.93 19.57 20.85
C MET A 1 10.46 19.60 20.56
N THR A 2 10.03 19.20 19.37
CA THR A 2 8.64 19.15 18.93
C THR A 2 8.27 17.74 18.53
N ARG A 3 6.96 17.39 18.60
CA ARG A 3 6.46 16.05 18.30
C ARG A 3 5.14 16.11 17.54
N ALA A 4 4.98 15.22 16.57
CA ALA A 4 3.71 14.97 15.91
C ALA A 4 3.49 13.47 15.71
N LYS A 5 2.25 13.09 15.47
CA LYS A 5 1.84 11.71 15.26
C LYS A 5 0.87 11.66 14.07
N ALA A 6 1.03 10.68 13.18
CA ALA A 6 0.12 10.49 12.07
C ALA A 6 -0.15 9.00 11.83
N PHE A 7 -1.31 8.72 11.28
CA PHE A 7 -1.74 7.40 10.82
C PHE A 7 -1.90 7.41 9.30
N CYS A 8 -1.48 6.32 8.67
CA CYS A 8 -1.80 6.02 7.28
C CYS A 8 -2.34 4.60 7.16
N PRO A 9 -3.45 4.42 6.44
CA PRO A 9 -4.01 3.10 6.18
C PRO A 9 -3.03 2.24 5.40
N GLY A 10 -3.08 0.92 5.63
CA GLY A 10 -2.54 -0.05 4.70
C GLY A 10 -3.31 -0.02 3.40
N HIS A 11 -2.74 -0.59 2.35
CA HIS A 11 -3.41 -0.67 1.05
C HIS A 11 -3.21 -2.04 0.42
N ILE A 12 -4.27 -2.62 -0.08
CA ILE A 12 -4.27 -3.84 -0.89
C ILE A 12 -4.55 -3.45 -2.34
N THR A 13 -3.68 -3.87 -3.25
CA THR A 13 -3.96 -3.81 -4.69
C THR A 13 -4.53 -5.16 -5.13
N GLY A 14 -5.69 -5.15 -5.79
CA GLY A 14 -6.32 -6.33 -6.39
C GLY A 14 -5.77 -6.66 -7.77
N PHE A 15 -5.54 -5.63 -8.59
CA PHE A 15 -4.91 -5.71 -9.90
C PHE A 15 -4.28 -4.38 -10.28
N PHE A 16 -3.31 -4.39 -11.20
CA PHE A 16 -2.63 -3.17 -11.61
C PHE A 16 -1.93 -3.31 -12.97
N GLU A 17 -1.62 -2.16 -13.55
CA GLU A 17 -0.82 -1.97 -14.76
C GLU A 17 0.30 -0.98 -14.45
N ILE A 18 1.52 -1.28 -14.89
CA ILE A 18 2.72 -0.51 -14.59
C ILE A 18 2.88 0.62 -15.61
N HIS A 19 3.04 1.85 -15.15
CA HIS A 19 3.37 3.02 -15.97
C HIS A 19 4.66 3.66 -15.49
N ARG A 20 5.70 3.64 -16.33
CA ARG A 20 6.99 4.27 -16.03
C ARG A 20 7.21 5.46 -16.95
N THR A 21 7.66 6.55 -16.37
CA THR A 21 8.07 7.77 -17.06
C THR A 21 9.40 8.25 -16.50
N ASP A 22 10.02 9.26 -17.10
CA ASP A 22 11.25 9.87 -16.59
C ASP A 22 11.02 10.71 -15.33
N ASP A 23 9.79 11.18 -15.10
CA ASP A 23 9.40 11.89 -13.90
C ASP A 23 8.80 10.94 -12.86
N ALA A 24 9.34 10.99 -11.64
CA ALA A 24 8.89 10.11 -10.55
C ALA A 24 7.47 10.41 -10.08
N LEU A 25 6.96 11.64 -10.23
CA LEU A 25 5.58 11.98 -9.83
C LEU A 25 4.55 11.44 -10.82
N SER A 26 4.91 11.31 -12.09
CA SER A 26 4.09 10.74 -13.16
C SER A 26 4.25 9.23 -13.27
N THR A 27 5.38 8.67 -12.79
CA THR A 27 5.59 7.22 -12.69
C THR A 27 4.64 6.65 -11.64
N GLY A 28 3.99 5.51 -11.96
CA GLY A 28 3.07 4.88 -11.03
C GLY A 28 2.42 3.63 -11.59
N SER A 29 1.20 3.36 -11.17
CA SER A 29 0.37 2.27 -11.67
C SER A 29 -1.08 2.71 -11.82
N ARG A 30 -1.76 2.20 -12.85
CA ARG A 30 -3.22 2.14 -12.92
C ARG A 30 -3.66 0.86 -12.21
N GLY A 31 -4.90 0.77 -11.73
CA GLY A 31 -5.39 -0.41 -11.04
C GLY A 31 -6.45 -0.10 -10.01
N ALA A 32 -6.82 -1.10 -9.22
CA ALA A 32 -7.81 -0.92 -8.16
C ALA A 32 -7.41 -1.66 -6.88
N GLY A 33 -7.92 -1.16 -5.75
CA GLY A 33 -7.59 -1.71 -4.44
C GLY A 33 -8.37 -1.08 -3.30
N LEU A 34 -7.99 -1.43 -2.08
CA LEU A 34 -8.71 -1.06 -0.87
C LEU A 34 -7.73 -0.54 0.19
N CYS A 35 -8.04 0.61 0.78
CA CYS A 35 -7.37 1.10 1.98
C CYS A 35 -7.95 0.41 3.22
N LEU A 36 -7.11 0.09 4.19
CA LEU A 36 -7.45 -0.73 5.35
C LEU A 36 -7.49 0.11 6.64
N THR A 37 -8.39 -0.22 7.57
CA THR A 37 -8.35 0.37 8.93
C THR A 37 -7.13 -0.06 9.74
N LEU A 38 -6.42 -1.11 9.30
CA LEU A 38 -5.09 -1.48 9.77
C LEU A 38 -4.03 -0.78 8.91
N GLY A 39 -3.00 -0.25 9.53
CA GLY A 39 -2.02 0.55 8.80
C GLY A 39 -0.72 0.80 9.56
N ALA A 40 -0.19 1.99 9.38
CA ALA A 40 1.02 2.45 10.03
C ALA A 40 0.77 3.71 10.85
N THR A 41 1.21 3.70 12.10
CA THR A 41 1.20 4.88 12.96
C THR A 41 2.64 5.30 13.24
N SER A 42 3.02 6.52 12.82
CA SER A 42 4.34 7.08 13.08
C SER A 42 4.28 8.24 14.07
N ARG A 43 5.17 8.21 15.06
CA ARG A 43 5.48 9.35 15.95
C ARG A 43 6.83 9.91 15.52
N VAL A 44 6.86 11.18 15.18
CA VAL A 44 8.07 11.90 14.81
C VAL A 44 8.43 12.89 15.91
N THR A 45 9.69 12.87 16.30
CA THR A 45 10.31 13.85 17.22
C THR A 45 11.40 14.59 16.48
N MET A 46 11.36 15.91 16.47
CA MET A 46 12.36 16.78 15.88
C MET A 46 13.12 17.53 16.98
N LEU A 47 14.45 17.51 16.89
CA LEU A 47 15.39 18.11 17.83
C LEU A 47 16.34 19.02 17.05
N ASP A 48 16.72 20.15 17.64
CA ASP A 48 17.76 21.00 17.09
C ASP A 48 19.08 20.22 17.02
N SER A 49 19.81 20.40 15.94
CA SER A 49 21.09 19.70 15.69
C SER A 49 21.96 20.50 14.75
N THR A 50 23.27 20.30 14.83
CA THR A 50 24.26 20.87 13.90
C THR A 50 24.40 20.06 12.61
N LYS A 51 23.82 18.84 12.58
CA LYS A 51 23.86 17.93 11.42
C LYS A 51 22.49 17.32 11.20
N GLN A 52 22.14 17.08 9.95
CA GLN A 52 20.95 16.34 9.62
C GLN A 52 21.13 14.85 9.98
N LYS A 53 20.22 14.32 10.78
CA LYS A 53 20.17 12.90 11.15
C LYS A 53 18.72 12.40 11.13
N VAL A 54 18.50 11.19 10.61
CA VAL A 54 17.20 10.52 10.63
C VAL A 54 17.38 9.10 11.15
N THR A 55 16.73 8.80 12.27
CA THR A 55 16.69 7.45 12.85
C THR A 55 15.27 6.92 12.83
N VAL A 56 15.11 5.64 12.51
CA VAL A 56 13.80 4.99 12.38
C VAL A 56 13.80 3.69 13.19
N THR A 57 12.77 3.55 14.02
CA THR A 57 12.43 2.33 14.75
C THR A 57 11.07 1.84 14.27
N ILE A 58 10.95 0.58 13.94
CA ILE A 58 9.69 -0.04 13.50
C ILE A 58 9.38 -1.21 14.44
N ASN A 59 8.19 -1.20 15.05
CA ASN A 59 7.75 -2.21 16.01
C ASN A 59 8.84 -2.49 17.07
N GLU A 60 9.35 -1.38 17.69
CA GLU A 60 10.35 -1.38 18.74
C GLU A 60 11.77 -1.78 18.31
N GLU A 61 11.97 -2.19 17.04
CA GLU A 61 13.28 -2.58 16.53
C GLU A 61 13.89 -1.50 15.63
N PRO A 62 15.17 -1.12 15.81
CA PRO A 62 15.87 -0.23 14.89
C PRO A 62 15.90 -0.82 13.48
N GLN A 63 15.53 -0.02 12.48
CA GLN A 63 15.43 -0.47 11.08
C GLN A 63 16.22 0.45 10.14
N ASN A 64 16.74 -0.11 9.06
CA ASN A 64 17.32 0.71 7.99
C ASN A 64 16.26 1.63 7.37
N ALA A 65 15.04 1.14 7.14
CA ALA A 65 13.88 1.90 6.67
C ALA A 65 14.23 2.89 5.54
N GLU A 66 14.85 2.39 4.48
CA GLU A 66 15.44 3.19 3.40
C GLU A 66 14.41 4.14 2.78
N VAL A 67 13.20 3.66 2.48
CA VAL A 67 12.11 4.46 1.90
C VAL A 67 11.71 5.59 2.82
N THR A 68 11.47 5.30 4.12
CA THR A 68 11.12 6.32 5.11
C THR A 68 12.20 7.38 5.22
N LYS A 69 13.47 6.95 5.33
CA LYS A 69 14.61 7.91 5.40
C LYS A 69 14.73 8.76 4.15
N ALA A 70 14.53 8.18 2.96
CA ALA A 70 14.56 8.91 1.69
C ALA A 70 13.45 9.97 1.62
N ALA A 71 12.21 9.60 2.01
CA ALA A 71 11.08 10.52 2.04
C ALA A 71 11.32 11.69 3.03
N LEU A 72 11.78 11.39 4.25
CA LEU A 72 12.02 12.42 5.26
C LEU A 72 13.19 13.34 4.90
N LYS A 73 14.29 12.81 4.35
CA LYS A 73 15.40 13.63 3.87
C LYS A 73 14.97 14.58 2.75
N ARG A 74 14.05 14.14 1.89
CA ARG A 74 13.49 15.00 0.84
C ARG A 74 12.69 16.16 1.43
N LEU A 75 11.86 15.91 2.45
CA LEU A 75 11.11 16.96 3.17
C LEU A 75 12.02 17.95 3.90
N LEU A 76 13.05 17.44 4.55
CA LEU A 76 14.01 18.25 5.31
C LEU A 76 14.91 19.13 4.41
N GLY A 77 15.13 18.70 3.15
CA GLY A 77 16.04 19.42 2.27
C GLY A 77 17.43 19.58 2.90
N LYS A 78 17.82 20.82 3.24
CA LYS A 78 19.13 21.17 3.85
C LYS A 78 19.05 21.43 5.36
N ASP A 79 17.89 21.26 5.99
CA ASP A 79 17.70 21.55 7.41
C ASP A 79 18.58 20.66 8.29
N LYS A 80 19.25 21.27 9.26
CA LYS A 80 20.13 20.59 10.20
C LYS A 80 19.37 20.26 11.48
N VAL A 81 18.69 19.11 11.47
CA VAL A 81 17.86 18.63 12.59
C VAL A 81 18.10 17.15 12.84
N ASP A 82 17.90 16.68 14.06
CA ASP A 82 17.86 15.25 14.41
C ASP A 82 16.38 14.82 14.48
N VAL A 83 15.99 13.95 13.55
CA VAL A 83 14.62 13.41 13.44
C VAL A 83 14.62 11.97 13.90
N LYS A 84 13.82 11.69 14.93
CA LYS A 84 13.57 10.35 15.46
C LYS A 84 12.17 9.91 15.11
N VAL A 85 12.04 8.78 14.44
CA VAL A 85 10.76 8.19 14.02
C VAL A 85 10.55 6.88 14.75
N ILE A 86 9.38 6.72 15.34
CA ILE A 86 8.90 5.45 15.89
C ILE A 86 7.62 5.11 15.15
N THR A 87 7.64 4.01 14.37
CA THR A 87 6.52 3.53 13.59
C THR A 87 6.02 2.20 14.14
N THR A 88 4.71 2.11 14.37
CA THR A 88 4.02 0.86 14.63
C THR A 88 3.28 0.44 13.38
N LEU A 89 3.49 -0.79 12.92
CA LEU A 89 2.80 -1.42 11.80
C LEU A 89 1.83 -2.47 12.33
N ASP A 90 0.56 -2.39 11.91
CA ASP A 90 -0.48 -3.37 12.30
C ASP A 90 -0.38 -4.67 11.49
N LEU A 91 0.24 -4.61 10.32
CA LEU A 91 0.39 -5.72 9.37
C LEU A 91 1.87 -5.95 9.01
N PRO A 92 2.24 -7.18 8.62
CA PRO A 92 3.63 -7.48 8.25
C PRO A 92 4.03 -6.81 6.92
N VAL A 93 5.31 -6.42 6.84
CA VAL A 93 5.92 -5.90 5.61
C VAL A 93 6.17 -7.01 4.59
N SER A 94 6.20 -6.64 3.29
CA SER A 94 6.49 -7.55 2.16
C SER A 94 5.45 -8.67 2.00
N GLN A 95 4.18 -8.37 2.34
CA GLN A 95 3.04 -9.28 2.21
C GLN A 95 1.86 -8.67 1.41
N GLY A 96 2.10 -7.61 0.63
CA GLY A 96 1.10 -6.99 -0.24
C GLY A 96 0.10 -6.07 0.48
N PHE A 97 0.38 -5.64 1.70
CA PHE A 97 -0.48 -4.76 2.49
C PHE A 97 -0.10 -3.27 2.43
N GLY A 98 0.81 -2.88 1.55
CA GLY A 98 1.24 -1.49 1.39
C GLY A 98 1.94 -0.88 2.61
N MET A 99 2.51 -1.71 3.51
CA MET A 99 3.10 -1.22 4.77
C MET A 99 4.33 -0.33 4.58
N SER A 100 5.10 -0.49 3.49
CA SER A 100 6.21 0.41 3.15
C SER A 100 5.69 1.83 2.89
N ALA A 101 4.70 1.96 2.02
CA ALA A 101 4.06 3.22 1.69
C ALA A 101 3.36 3.85 2.93
N ALA A 102 2.59 3.05 3.68
CA ALA A 102 1.91 3.53 4.89
C ALA A 102 2.90 4.04 5.93
N GLY A 103 4.02 3.32 6.17
CA GLY A 103 5.05 3.72 7.13
C GLY A 103 5.81 4.97 6.71
N SER A 104 6.23 5.06 5.45
CA SER A 104 6.93 6.24 4.94
C SER A 104 6.01 7.47 4.90
N LEU A 105 4.76 7.30 4.49
CA LEU A 105 3.79 8.40 4.40
C LEU A 105 3.35 8.89 5.79
N SER A 106 3.08 8.00 6.76
CA SER A 106 2.72 8.42 8.11
C SER A 106 3.85 9.21 8.79
N ALA A 107 5.10 8.79 8.60
CA ALA A 107 6.27 9.53 9.08
C ALA A 107 6.42 10.88 8.37
N SER A 108 6.17 10.92 7.04
CA SER A 108 6.25 12.15 6.25
C SER A 108 5.17 13.15 6.63
N LEU A 109 3.92 12.71 6.89
CA LEU A 109 2.84 13.59 7.35
C LEU A 109 3.11 14.17 8.73
N ALA A 110 3.59 13.34 9.67
CA ALA A 110 3.96 13.82 10.99
C ALA A 110 5.12 14.83 10.93
N LEU A 111 6.11 14.62 10.04
CA LEU A 111 7.19 15.59 9.85
C LEU A 111 6.70 16.87 9.17
N ALA A 112 5.84 16.77 8.14
CA ALA A 112 5.27 17.93 7.46
C ALA A 112 4.49 18.85 8.43
N GLU A 113 3.74 18.25 9.37
CA GLU A 113 3.07 18.97 10.46
C GLU A 113 4.07 19.76 11.32
N LEU A 114 5.20 19.13 11.71
CA LEU A 114 6.24 19.80 12.51
C LEU A 114 6.97 20.92 11.77
N LEU A 115 7.09 20.78 10.44
CA LEU A 115 7.73 21.78 9.59
C LEU A 115 6.76 22.91 9.16
N GLY A 116 5.45 22.77 9.42
CA GLY A 116 4.43 23.71 8.96
C GLY A 116 4.33 23.77 7.42
N VAL A 117 4.63 22.67 6.72
CA VAL A 117 4.56 22.59 5.26
C VAL A 117 3.30 21.86 4.80
N ASP A 118 2.87 22.16 3.55
CA ASP A 118 1.68 21.53 2.98
C ASP A 118 1.83 19.98 2.99
N LYS A 119 0.75 19.30 3.37
CA LYS A 119 0.66 17.84 3.38
C LYS A 119 0.93 17.22 2.00
N GLN A 120 0.68 17.94 0.91
CA GLN A 120 0.99 17.49 -0.45
C GLN A 120 2.48 17.18 -0.61
N LYS A 121 3.37 17.95 0.04
CA LYS A 121 4.81 17.67 0.04
C LYS A 121 5.16 16.34 0.73
N ALA A 122 4.39 15.94 1.73
CA ALA A 122 4.56 14.63 2.37
C ALA A 122 4.19 13.49 1.40
N PHE A 123 3.08 13.62 0.67
CA PHE A 123 2.68 12.65 -0.36
C PHE A 123 3.71 12.55 -1.47
N GLU A 124 4.17 13.69 -2.01
CA GLU A 124 5.20 13.74 -3.05
C GLU A 124 6.50 13.06 -2.59
N SER A 125 6.93 13.37 -1.37
CA SER A 125 8.16 12.82 -0.83
C SER A 125 8.10 11.31 -0.62
N ALA A 126 6.98 10.80 -0.09
CA ALA A 126 6.76 9.37 0.10
C ALA A 126 6.63 8.64 -1.26
N HIS A 127 5.87 9.19 -2.20
CA HIS A 127 5.71 8.60 -3.52
C HIS A 127 7.03 8.52 -4.29
N ILE A 128 7.79 9.62 -4.34
CA ILE A 128 9.10 9.65 -5.01
C ILE A 128 10.07 8.67 -4.36
N ALA A 129 10.02 8.52 -3.03
CA ALA A 129 10.87 7.56 -2.33
C ALA A 129 10.52 6.11 -2.70
N GLU A 130 9.23 5.75 -2.72
CA GLU A 130 8.75 4.42 -3.14
C GLU A 130 9.18 4.10 -4.58
N VAL A 131 8.97 5.03 -5.52
CA VAL A 131 9.34 4.88 -6.93
C VAL A 131 10.85 4.69 -7.09
N LYS A 132 11.66 5.55 -6.45
CA LYS A 132 13.13 5.48 -6.57
C LYS A 132 13.75 4.26 -5.89
N CYS A 133 13.18 3.80 -4.78
CA CYS A 133 13.60 2.57 -4.11
C CYS A 133 13.08 1.30 -4.82
N GLY A 134 12.10 1.44 -5.72
CA GLY A 134 11.48 0.32 -6.44
C GLY A 134 10.61 -0.56 -5.53
N THR A 135 10.05 0.02 -4.48
CA THR A 135 9.24 -0.70 -3.46
C THR A 135 7.74 -0.58 -3.68
N GLY A 136 7.28 0.43 -4.41
CA GLY A 136 5.87 0.66 -4.72
C GLY A 136 5.69 1.61 -5.89
N LEU A 137 4.52 1.53 -6.55
CA LEU A 137 4.16 2.37 -7.69
C LEU A 137 2.80 3.08 -7.50
N GLY A 138 1.91 2.54 -6.66
CA GLY A 138 0.54 3.04 -6.61
C GLY A 138 -0.06 3.19 -5.22
N ASP A 139 0.59 2.65 -4.18
CA ASP A 139 0.01 2.64 -2.84
C ASP A 139 -0.17 4.04 -2.26
N VAL A 140 0.84 4.92 -2.40
CA VAL A 140 0.76 6.31 -1.92
C VAL A 140 -0.39 7.06 -2.60
N SER A 141 -0.57 6.87 -3.92
CA SER A 141 -1.66 7.50 -4.69
C SER A 141 -3.04 7.00 -4.26
N ALA A 142 -3.19 5.70 -4.00
CA ALA A 142 -4.42 5.11 -3.49
C ALA A 142 -4.73 5.59 -2.06
N ILE A 143 -3.74 5.55 -1.16
CA ILE A 143 -3.85 5.99 0.23
C ILE A 143 -4.21 7.48 0.29
N HIS A 144 -3.69 8.31 -0.60
CA HIS A 144 -4.04 9.73 -0.71
C HIS A 144 -5.56 9.95 -0.80
N ARG A 145 -6.26 9.10 -1.54
CA ARG A 145 -7.71 9.18 -1.74
C ARG A 145 -8.51 8.51 -0.62
N GLY A 146 -8.00 7.39 -0.05
CA GLY A 146 -8.69 6.55 0.91
C GLY A 146 -9.89 5.80 0.32
N GLY A 147 -10.37 4.79 1.01
CA GLY A 147 -11.52 3.97 0.61
C GLY A 147 -11.19 2.88 -0.40
N ILE A 148 -12.18 2.49 -1.19
CA ILE A 148 -12.04 1.57 -2.33
C ILE A 148 -11.66 2.41 -3.54
N THR A 149 -10.46 2.22 -4.08
CA THR A 149 -9.86 3.15 -5.05
C THR A 149 -9.67 2.52 -6.42
N ILE A 150 -9.87 3.34 -7.47
CA ILE A 150 -9.48 3.03 -8.85
C ILE A 150 -8.46 4.11 -9.27
N ARG A 151 -7.22 3.73 -9.45
CA ARG A 151 -6.19 4.59 -10.05
C ARG A 151 -6.39 4.59 -11.56
N LYS A 152 -7.17 5.57 -12.04
CA LYS A 152 -7.55 5.70 -13.46
C LYS A 152 -6.35 6.15 -14.30
N THR A 153 -5.58 7.09 -13.78
CA THR A 153 -4.33 7.58 -14.39
C THR A 153 -3.20 7.35 -13.40
N ALA A 154 -2.05 6.87 -13.89
CA ALA A 154 -0.85 6.65 -13.08
C ALA A 154 -0.27 7.98 -12.56
N GLY A 155 0.56 7.86 -11.53
CA GLY A 155 1.19 9.00 -10.87
C GLY A 155 0.49 9.44 -9.59
N LEU A 156 1.09 10.40 -8.91
CA LEU A 156 0.50 10.98 -7.69
C LEU A 156 -0.47 12.11 -8.07
N PRO A 157 -1.65 12.26 -7.44
CA PRO A 157 -2.49 13.44 -7.62
C PRO A 157 -1.73 14.76 -7.30
N PRO A 158 -1.93 15.85 -8.08
CA PRO A 158 -2.96 16.01 -9.11
C PRO A 158 -2.61 15.47 -10.52
N ILE A 159 -1.39 14.94 -10.72
CA ILE A 159 -0.97 14.37 -12.03
C ILE A 159 -1.77 13.08 -12.30
N GLY A 160 -1.78 12.15 -11.34
CA GLY A 160 -2.62 10.95 -11.37
C GLY A 160 -4.05 11.24 -10.97
N GLU A 161 -4.99 10.46 -11.51
CA GLU A 161 -6.41 10.53 -11.15
C GLU A 161 -6.83 9.27 -10.41
N VAL A 162 -7.35 9.45 -9.20
CA VAL A 162 -7.86 8.35 -8.34
C VAL A 162 -9.34 8.55 -8.09
N LEU A 163 -10.14 7.62 -8.59
CA LEU A 163 -11.57 7.52 -8.36
C LEU A 163 -11.84 6.69 -7.13
N ARG A 164 -13.06 6.76 -6.61
CA ARG A 164 -13.51 5.99 -5.44
C ARG A 164 -14.78 5.23 -5.75
N ILE A 165 -14.88 4.02 -5.22
CA ILE A 165 -16.10 3.22 -5.13
C ILE A 165 -16.61 3.37 -3.69
N ASP A 166 -17.91 3.57 -3.51
CA ASP A 166 -18.52 3.65 -2.20
C ASP A 166 -18.59 2.27 -1.52
N GLY A 167 -18.51 2.28 -0.20
CA GLY A 167 -18.61 1.08 0.64
C GLY A 167 -17.48 0.95 1.66
N GLU A 168 -17.81 0.25 2.76
CA GLU A 168 -16.90 -0.04 3.87
C GLU A 168 -17.01 -1.52 4.28
N PRO A 169 -16.75 -2.45 3.36
CA PRO A 169 -16.87 -3.87 3.66
C PRO A 169 -15.92 -4.28 4.78
N GLU A 170 -16.34 -5.29 5.54
CA GLU A 170 -15.45 -6.02 6.42
C GLU A 170 -14.60 -6.99 5.59
N LEU A 171 -13.34 -7.12 5.95
CA LEU A 171 -12.36 -7.93 5.24
C LEU A 171 -11.66 -8.90 6.20
N ALA A 172 -11.39 -10.10 5.72
CA ALA A 172 -10.44 -11.03 6.31
C ALA A 172 -9.14 -11.02 5.49
N LEU A 173 -8.00 -10.96 6.17
CA LEU A 173 -6.67 -10.97 5.59
C LEU A 173 -5.91 -12.18 6.12
N GLY A 174 -5.21 -12.92 5.27
CA GLY A 174 -4.37 -14.05 5.67
C GLY A 174 -3.00 -14.00 5.01
N VAL A 175 -1.93 -14.16 5.79
CA VAL A 175 -0.59 -14.41 5.25
C VAL A 175 -0.41 -15.91 5.10
N VAL A 176 -0.10 -16.35 3.89
CA VAL A 176 -0.08 -17.77 3.56
C VAL A 176 1.30 -18.26 3.09
N GLY A 177 2.21 -17.36 2.83
CA GLY A 177 3.54 -17.72 2.34
C GLY A 177 4.66 -16.81 2.85
N ARG A 178 5.86 -17.05 2.34
CA ARG A 178 7.05 -16.26 2.68
C ARG A 178 6.94 -14.84 2.12
N LYS A 179 7.69 -13.91 2.71
CA LYS A 179 7.81 -12.52 2.22
C LYS A 179 8.17 -12.47 0.75
N MET A 180 7.49 -11.61 -0.02
CA MET A 180 7.78 -11.36 -1.42
C MET A 180 8.47 -9.99 -1.57
N LEU A 181 9.56 -9.94 -2.31
CA LEU A 181 10.24 -8.68 -2.62
C LEU A 181 9.61 -8.05 -3.87
N THR A 182 8.86 -6.98 -3.69
CA THR A 182 8.22 -6.21 -4.77
C THR A 182 9.19 -5.88 -5.91
N LYS A 183 10.40 -5.42 -5.55
CA LYS A 183 11.44 -5.05 -6.50
C LYS A 183 11.79 -6.18 -7.49
N SER A 184 11.87 -7.41 -7.02
CA SER A 184 12.21 -8.56 -7.89
C SER A 184 11.12 -8.85 -8.92
N VAL A 185 9.85 -8.64 -8.58
CA VAL A 185 8.73 -8.81 -9.50
C VAL A 185 8.69 -7.69 -10.54
N LEU A 186 8.83 -6.43 -10.09
CA LEU A 186 8.75 -5.25 -10.95
C LEU A 186 9.97 -5.09 -11.89
N GLN A 187 11.09 -5.75 -11.62
CA GLN A 187 12.27 -5.78 -12.47
C GLN A 187 12.30 -6.97 -13.44
N ASP A 188 11.44 -7.96 -13.25
CA ASP A 188 11.30 -9.08 -14.16
C ASP A 188 10.46 -8.66 -15.38
N ALA A 189 11.08 -8.66 -16.57
CA ALA A 189 10.44 -8.20 -17.80
C ALA A 189 9.23 -9.07 -18.21
N ARG A 190 9.29 -10.40 -17.96
CA ARG A 190 8.19 -11.32 -18.30
C ARG A 190 6.98 -11.06 -17.37
N LYS A 191 7.24 -10.95 -16.07
CA LYS A 191 6.18 -10.64 -15.08
C LYS A 191 5.59 -9.26 -15.34
N SER A 192 6.41 -8.24 -15.59
CA SER A 192 5.94 -6.89 -15.91
C SER A 192 5.08 -6.86 -17.17
N LYS A 193 5.43 -7.67 -18.19
CA LYS A 193 4.59 -7.79 -19.40
C LYS A 193 3.25 -8.43 -19.08
N ALA A 194 3.22 -9.56 -18.36
CA ALA A 194 1.96 -10.22 -17.97
C ALA A 194 1.08 -9.30 -17.11
N ILE A 195 1.68 -8.59 -16.14
CA ILE A 195 0.98 -7.59 -15.33
C ILE A 195 0.30 -6.54 -16.22
N ASN A 196 0.99 -6.02 -17.23
CA ASN A 196 0.44 -4.98 -18.10
C ASN A 196 -0.62 -5.52 -19.06
N ASP A 197 -0.39 -6.70 -19.65
CA ASP A 197 -1.34 -7.31 -20.59
C ASP A 197 -2.71 -7.58 -19.92
N PHE A 198 -2.72 -8.12 -18.71
CA PHE A 198 -3.95 -8.41 -17.96
C PHE A 198 -4.46 -7.20 -17.18
N GLY A 199 -3.57 -6.42 -16.57
CA GLY A 199 -3.90 -5.28 -15.73
C GLY A 199 -4.64 -4.18 -16.49
N GLY A 200 -4.21 -3.85 -17.71
CA GLY A 200 -4.87 -2.88 -18.57
C GLY A 200 -6.33 -3.26 -18.84
N SER A 201 -6.59 -4.51 -19.21
CA SER A 201 -7.95 -5.03 -19.43
C SER A 201 -8.82 -4.94 -18.15
N CYS A 202 -8.26 -5.26 -16.98
CA CYS A 202 -8.96 -5.11 -15.70
C CYS A 202 -9.31 -3.65 -15.41
N VAL A 203 -8.37 -2.73 -15.65
CA VAL A 203 -8.62 -1.28 -15.47
C VAL A 203 -9.73 -0.79 -16.38
N ASP A 204 -9.73 -1.17 -17.64
CA ASP A 204 -10.75 -0.74 -18.59
C ASP A 204 -12.13 -1.28 -18.21
N ARG A 205 -12.21 -2.49 -17.68
CA ARG A 205 -13.46 -3.10 -17.21
C ARG A 205 -13.99 -2.43 -15.95
N ILE A 206 -13.14 -2.21 -14.91
CA ILE A 206 -13.57 -1.57 -13.66
C ILE A 206 -14.02 -0.11 -13.89
N LEU A 207 -13.48 0.58 -14.87
CA LEU A 207 -13.90 1.93 -15.23
C LEU A 207 -15.30 1.98 -15.84
N ARG A 208 -15.75 0.89 -16.52
CA ARG A 208 -17.11 0.75 -17.08
C ARG A 208 -18.11 0.35 -16.01
N ARG A 209 -17.71 -0.51 -15.05
CA ARG A 209 -18.57 -1.01 -13.98
C ARG A 209 -17.87 -0.87 -12.64
N ARG A 210 -18.05 0.31 -12.02
CA ARG A 210 -17.39 0.70 -10.75
C ARG A 210 -18.13 0.11 -9.55
N SER A 211 -17.96 -1.19 -9.30
CA SER A 211 -18.54 -1.87 -8.14
C SER A 211 -17.49 -2.70 -7.39
N LEU A 212 -17.77 -2.98 -6.13
CA LEU A 212 -16.92 -3.82 -5.29
C LEU A 212 -16.88 -5.26 -5.81
N GLU A 213 -18.02 -5.78 -6.28
CA GLU A 213 -18.12 -7.11 -6.85
C GLU A 213 -17.25 -7.24 -8.12
N GLU A 214 -17.28 -6.23 -8.99
CA GLU A 214 -16.42 -6.21 -10.18
C GLU A 214 -14.95 -6.12 -9.79
N LEU A 215 -14.58 -5.30 -8.78
CA LEU A 215 -13.22 -5.25 -8.27
C LEU A 215 -12.75 -6.63 -7.80
N MET A 216 -13.56 -7.33 -7.00
CA MET A 216 -13.22 -8.67 -6.48
C MET A 216 -13.10 -9.70 -7.60
N SER A 217 -14.05 -9.73 -8.54
CA SER A 217 -14.04 -10.62 -9.71
C SER A 217 -12.80 -10.42 -10.58
N LEU A 218 -12.46 -9.15 -10.87
CA LEU A 218 -11.26 -8.80 -11.64
C LEU A 218 -9.97 -9.13 -10.88
N SER A 219 -9.96 -8.97 -9.55
CA SER A 219 -8.82 -9.34 -8.73
C SER A 219 -8.55 -10.86 -8.77
N GLN A 220 -9.61 -11.68 -8.74
CA GLN A 220 -9.50 -13.13 -8.90
C GLN A 220 -8.95 -13.52 -10.27
N SER A 221 -9.53 -12.97 -11.34
CA SER A 221 -9.04 -13.23 -12.71
C SER A 221 -7.58 -12.81 -12.87
N PHE A 222 -7.23 -11.61 -12.37
CA PHE A 222 -5.85 -11.11 -12.44
C PHE A 222 -4.87 -11.99 -11.66
N ALA A 223 -5.25 -12.50 -10.48
CA ALA A 223 -4.40 -13.40 -9.70
C ALA A 223 -4.11 -14.71 -10.46
N ALA A 224 -5.12 -15.27 -11.13
CA ALA A 224 -4.99 -16.50 -11.91
C ALA A 224 -4.19 -16.28 -13.21
N ASP A 225 -4.53 -15.23 -13.96
CA ASP A 225 -4.05 -15.04 -15.34
C ASP A 225 -2.65 -14.41 -15.42
N SER A 226 -2.26 -13.58 -14.42
CA SER A 226 -0.96 -12.91 -14.40
C SER A 226 0.22 -13.82 -14.06
N GLY A 227 -0.06 -15.03 -13.56
CA GLY A 227 0.97 -15.96 -13.07
C GLY A 227 1.70 -15.50 -11.81
N LEU A 228 1.12 -14.54 -11.07
CA LEU A 228 1.69 -14.05 -9.80
C LEU A 228 1.29 -14.92 -8.61
N ALA A 229 0.08 -15.50 -8.64
CA ALA A 229 -0.38 -16.41 -7.61
C ALA A 229 0.25 -17.79 -7.78
N SER A 230 0.70 -18.39 -6.67
CA SER A 230 1.07 -19.80 -6.64
C SER A 230 -0.17 -20.69 -6.59
N ASP A 231 0.01 -21.99 -6.92
CA ASP A 231 -1.07 -22.97 -6.80
C ASP A 231 -1.63 -23.05 -5.37
N GLU A 232 -0.76 -22.88 -4.37
CA GLU A 232 -1.16 -22.80 -2.96
C GLU A 232 -2.12 -21.61 -2.71
N ILE A 233 -1.79 -20.42 -3.20
CA ILE A 233 -2.65 -19.22 -3.07
C ILE A 233 -3.97 -19.42 -3.82
N LEU A 234 -3.95 -19.97 -5.02
CA LEU A 234 -5.16 -20.26 -5.80
C LEU A 234 -6.05 -21.28 -5.09
N GLY A 235 -5.47 -22.33 -4.49
CA GLY A 235 -6.19 -23.30 -3.69
C GLY A 235 -6.88 -22.68 -2.46
N ILE A 236 -6.21 -21.76 -1.77
CA ILE A 236 -6.78 -21.05 -0.61
C ILE A 236 -7.91 -20.09 -1.05
N ILE A 237 -7.76 -19.42 -2.19
CA ILE A 237 -8.82 -18.59 -2.77
C ILE A 237 -10.06 -19.44 -3.05
N ASP A 238 -9.87 -20.64 -3.63
CA ASP A 238 -10.95 -21.59 -3.90
C ASP A 238 -11.61 -22.10 -2.61
N GLU A 239 -10.84 -22.46 -1.56
CA GLU A 239 -11.39 -22.82 -0.26
C GLU A 239 -12.30 -21.73 0.34
N CYS A 240 -12.03 -20.46 0.06
CA CYS A 240 -12.84 -19.33 0.53
C CYS A 240 -14.12 -19.11 -0.29
N SER A 241 -14.21 -19.65 -1.52
CA SER A 241 -15.28 -19.37 -2.50
C SER A 241 -16.68 -19.70 -2.00
N ASN A 242 -16.82 -20.76 -1.18
CA ASN A 242 -18.10 -21.15 -0.58
C ASN A 242 -18.60 -20.20 0.53
N SER A 243 -17.77 -19.26 0.96
CA SER A 243 -18.07 -18.32 2.05
C SER A 243 -18.02 -16.86 1.63
N GLY A 244 -17.60 -16.58 0.40
CA GLY A 244 -17.49 -15.23 -0.13
C GLY A 244 -16.56 -15.13 -1.32
N MET A 245 -16.02 -13.95 -1.54
CA MET A 245 -15.04 -13.67 -2.60
C MET A 245 -13.67 -13.46 -1.97
N ALA A 246 -12.65 -14.07 -2.55
CA ALA A 246 -11.27 -13.93 -2.09
C ALA A 246 -10.33 -13.70 -3.29
N SER A 247 -9.21 -13.03 -3.06
CA SER A 247 -8.14 -12.87 -4.04
C SER A 247 -6.78 -12.70 -3.36
N MET A 248 -5.72 -12.82 -4.15
CA MET A 248 -4.35 -12.52 -3.73
C MET A 248 -4.16 -11.02 -3.49
N THR A 249 -3.45 -10.64 -2.41
CA THR A 249 -2.91 -9.29 -2.29
C THR A 249 -1.73 -9.15 -3.25
N MET A 250 -1.80 -8.24 -4.21
CA MET A 250 -0.73 -8.14 -5.21
C MET A 250 0.62 -7.79 -4.60
N LEU A 251 1.64 -8.49 -5.10
CA LEU A 251 3.03 -8.40 -4.66
C LEU A 251 3.26 -8.85 -3.20
N GLY A 252 2.43 -9.79 -2.74
CA GLY A 252 2.57 -10.45 -1.45
C GLY A 252 2.01 -11.88 -1.47
N ASN A 253 2.51 -12.77 -0.61
CA ASN A 253 1.96 -14.11 -0.45
C ASN A 253 0.86 -14.12 0.60
N SER A 254 -0.21 -13.37 0.32
CA SER A 254 -1.34 -13.17 1.22
C SER A 254 -2.65 -13.15 0.44
N VAL A 255 -3.73 -13.43 1.14
CA VAL A 255 -5.10 -13.44 0.62
C VAL A 255 -5.92 -12.40 1.36
N PHE A 256 -6.78 -11.67 0.63
CA PHE A 256 -7.84 -10.85 1.19
C PHE A 256 -9.19 -11.37 0.72
N ALA A 257 -10.19 -11.28 1.59
CA ALA A 257 -11.50 -11.82 1.30
C ALA A 257 -12.63 -11.04 1.98
N MET A 258 -13.83 -11.11 1.39
CA MET A 258 -15.08 -10.55 1.90
C MET A 258 -16.21 -11.58 1.80
N GLY A 259 -17.24 -11.44 2.66
CA GLY A 259 -18.37 -12.36 2.74
C GLY A 259 -18.64 -12.81 4.17
N ASP A 260 -18.82 -14.11 4.41
CA ASP A 260 -18.90 -14.66 5.77
C ASP A 260 -17.50 -14.62 6.44
N ILE A 261 -17.20 -13.46 7.03
CA ILE A 261 -15.87 -13.19 7.62
C ILE A 261 -15.48 -14.21 8.70
N GLN A 262 -16.46 -14.79 9.39
CA GLN A 262 -16.16 -15.80 10.43
C GLN A 262 -15.65 -17.10 9.82
N LYS A 263 -16.34 -17.61 8.79
CA LYS A 263 -15.95 -18.84 8.07
C LYS A 263 -14.64 -18.61 7.31
N ILE A 264 -14.53 -17.50 6.57
CA ILE A 264 -13.32 -17.13 5.83
C ILE A 264 -12.11 -17.04 6.76
N SER A 265 -12.24 -16.33 7.91
CA SER A 265 -11.14 -16.22 8.87
C SER A 265 -10.75 -17.58 9.48
N LYS A 266 -11.71 -18.50 9.65
CA LYS A 266 -11.43 -19.87 10.12
C LYS A 266 -10.65 -20.65 9.06
N THR A 267 -10.99 -20.48 7.79
CA THR A 267 -10.24 -21.08 6.65
C THR A 267 -8.82 -20.53 6.60
N LEU A 268 -8.65 -19.22 6.55
CA LEU A 268 -7.33 -18.57 6.43
C LEU A 268 -6.39 -18.92 7.60
N ARG A 269 -6.91 -19.08 8.84
CA ARG A 269 -6.10 -19.46 10.01
C ARG A 269 -5.44 -20.83 9.90
N LYS A 270 -5.92 -21.73 9.05
CA LYS A 270 -5.27 -23.02 8.79
C LYS A 270 -3.94 -22.86 8.06
N HIS A 271 -3.78 -21.74 7.31
CA HIS A 271 -2.66 -21.47 6.44
C HIS A 271 -1.68 -20.44 7.02
N GLY A 272 -2.10 -19.63 8.01
CA GLY A 272 -1.22 -18.67 8.65
C GLY A 272 -1.87 -17.56 9.47
N PRO A 273 -1.10 -16.57 9.87
CA PRO A 273 -1.62 -15.42 10.63
C PRO A 273 -2.73 -14.70 9.86
N THR A 274 -3.79 -14.34 10.59
CA THR A 274 -5.03 -13.81 10.01
C THR A 274 -5.51 -12.59 10.80
N TRP A 275 -5.98 -11.57 10.09
CA TRP A 275 -6.55 -10.34 10.65
C TRP A 275 -7.94 -10.10 10.11
N ARG A 276 -8.71 -9.30 10.83
CA ARG A 276 -9.97 -8.72 10.38
C ARG A 276 -9.85 -7.22 10.39
N CYS A 277 -10.38 -6.57 9.39
CA CYS A 277 -10.39 -5.11 9.28
C CYS A 277 -11.58 -4.66 8.44
N ARG A 278 -11.68 -3.35 8.26
CA ARG A 278 -12.64 -2.72 7.34
C ARG A 278 -11.88 -1.83 6.36
N VAL A 279 -12.59 -1.35 5.37
CA VAL A 279 -12.07 -0.29 4.50
C VAL A 279 -11.96 1.01 5.28
N ASP A 280 -10.81 1.68 5.21
CA ASP A 280 -10.58 3.02 5.77
C ASP A 280 -10.96 4.08 4.74
N CYS A 281 -12.08 4.75 4.96
CA CYS A 281 -12.58 5.82 4.11
C CYS A 281 -12.05 7.21 4.48
N ALA A 282 -11.46 7.36 5.66
CA ALA A 282 -10.94 8.64 6.13
C ALA A 282 -9.58 8.97 5.51
N GLY A 283 -8.82 7.95 5.12
CA GLY A 283 -7.48 8.14 4.57
C GLY A 283 -6.43 8.55 5.62
N PRO A 284 -5.27 9.04 5.16
CA PRO A 284 -4.16 9.39 6.04
C PRO A 284 -4.45 10.68 6.83
N ARG A 285 -4.03 10.72 8.10
CA ARG A 285 -4.37 11.79 9.03
C ARG A 285 -3.34 12.02 10.12
N VAL A 286 -3.14 13.27 10.50
CA VAL A 286 -2.41 13.67 11.72
C VAL A 286 -3.31 13.39 12.93
N LEU A 287 -2.74 12.93 14.04
CA LEU A 287 -3.43 12.49 15.26
C LEU A 287 -3.16 13.42 16.44
#